data_61dd19556576c681ac09db2c1d92bc06
#
_entry.id   61dd19556576c681ac09db2c1d92bc06
#
_cell.length_a   1.000
_cell.length_b   1.000
_cell.length_c   1.000
_cell.angle_alpha   90.00
_cell.angle_beta   90.00
_cell.angle_gamma   90.00
#
_symmetry.space_group_name_H-M   'P 1'
#
loop_
_entity.id
_entity.type
_entity.pdbx_description
1 polymer ?
#
loop_
_entity_poly.entity_id
_entity_poly.type
_entity_poly.pdbx_seq_one_letter_code
_entity_poly.pdbx_strand_id
1 'polypeptide(L)'
;HEEEIWNFIQENGGLDMCWGGVGITGHVAFNEPPEPGVEMTNEEFLALPTRKLKLARETKTINAFMNCGADLDGIPDWCMTVGMKEIFSAKKVRLCMPRDWNCAMLRKILHGPKTCHVPCSLFQDHPDTMIYAARCALSMPTQEIRITNK
;
A
#
# COMPACT_ATOMS: atom_id res chain seq x y z
N HIS A 1 10.56 16.72 11.96
CA HIS A 1 10.43 15.33 12.44
C HIS A 1 10.59 14.28 11.32
N GLU A 2 10.24 14.58 10.06
CA GLU A 2 10.37 13.65 8.93
C GLU A 2 11.84 13.29 8.64
N GLU A 3 12.70 14.31 8.63
CA GLU A 3 14.16 14.13 8.47
C GLU A 3 14.79 13.41 9.66
N GLU A 4 14.29 13.61 10.85
CA GLU A 4 14.80 12.97 12.07
C GLU A 4 14.62 11.43 12.00
N ILE A 5 13.47 10.96 11.52
CA ILE A 5 13.20 9.52 11.35
C ILE A 5 14.16 8.92 10.33
N TRP A 6 14.33 9.58 9.19
CA TRP A 6 15.25 9.11 8.16
C TRP A 6 16.70 9.09 8.66
N ASN A 7 17.16 10.16 9.32
CA ASN A 7 18.51 10.25 9.86
C ASN A 7 18.74 9.20 10.91
N PHE A 8 17.79 8.99 11.83
CA PHE A 8 17.88 7.92 12.82
C PHE A 8 18.03 6.53 12.19
N ILE A 9 17.27 6.24 11.13
CA ILE A 9 17.39 4.97 10.40
C ILE A 9 18.80 4.84 9.80
N GLN A 10 19.31 5.89 9.15
CA GLN A 10 20.64 5.84 8.52
C GLN A 10 21.77 5.70 9.52
N GLU A 11 21.72 6.45 10.63
CA GLU A 11 22.70 6.40 11.72
C GLU A 11 22.78 5.03 12.40
N ASN A 12 21.69 4.27 12.37
CA ASN A 12 21.61 2.92 12.92
C ASN A 12 21.80 1.80 11.88
N GLY A 13 22.35 2.10 10.69
CA GLY A 13 22.69 1.10 9.68
C GLY A 13 21.55 0.71 8.73
N GLY A 14 20.49 1.51 8.66
CA GLY A 14 19.33 1.28 7.80
C GLY A 14 18.30 0.34 8.39
N LEU A 15 17.31 -0.04 7.57
CA LEU A 15 16.29 -1.02 7.94
C LEU A 15 16.66 -2.40 7.42
N ASP A 16 16.74 -3.39 8.29
CA ASP A 16 16.98 -4.78 7.87
C ASP A 16 15.74 -5.39 7.21
N MET A 17 14.56 -5.10 7.73
CA MET A 17 13.32 -5.63 7.20
C MET A 17 12.15 -4.68 7.43
N CYS A 18 11.32 -4.52 6.39
CA CYS A 18 9.99 -3.96 6.50
C CYS A 18 8.95 -5.07 6.32
N TRP A 19 8.05 -5.19 7.29
CA TRP A 19 6.94 -6.12 7.24
C TRP A 19 5.62 -5.34 7.24
N GLY A 20 4.73 -5.60 6.28
CA GLY A 20 3.47 -4.86 6.17
C GLY A 20 2.39 -5.60 5.41
N GLY A 21 1.22 -4.98 5.33
CA GLY A 21 0.11 -5.41 4.49
C GLY A 21 -0.01 -4.56 3.22
N VAL A 22 -0.77 -5.07 2.26
CA VAL A 22 -1.18 -4.32 1.07
C VAL A 22 -2.65 -3.97 1.19
N GLY A 23 -2.95 -2.68 1.11
CA GLY A 23 -4.30 -2.17 1.21
C GLY A 23 -5.10 -2.28 -0.10
N ILE A 24 -6.36 -1.85 -0.03
CA ILE A 24 -7.33 -2.00 -1.12
C ILE A 24 -6.95 -1.22 -2.39
N THR A 25 -6.24 -0.11 -2.26
CA THR A 25 -5.73 0.71 -3.37
C THR A 25 -4.36 0.26 -3.89
N GLY A 26 -3.79 -0.78 -3.30
CA GLY A 26 -2.41 -1.21 -3.55
C GLY A 26 -1.37 -0.44 -2.73
N HIS A 27 -1.81 0.36 -1.76
CA HIS A 27 -0.92 1.07 -0.86
C HIS A 27 -0.18 0.13 0.09
N VAL A 28 1.01 0.55 0.51
CA VAL A 28 1.79 -0.05 1.60
C VAL A 28 1.90 0.96 2.73
N ALA A 29 1.69 0.54 3.98
CA ALA A 29 1.35 1.42 5.09
C ALA A 29 0.11 2.25 4.71
N PHE A 30 0.17 3.60 4.72
CA PHE A 30 -0.88 4.45 4.15
C PHE A 30 -0.36 5.32 3.01
N ASN A 31 0.65 4.83 2.26
CA ASN A 31 1.11 5.51 1.05
C ASN A 31 0.13 5.26 -0.09
N GLU A 32 -0.96 6.02 -0.07
CA GLU A 32 -2.03 5.96 -1.06
C GLU A 32 -1.55 6.38 -2.44
N PRO A 33 -2.18 5.89 -3.52
CA PRO A 33 -1.98 6.45 -4.85
C PRO A 33 -2.17 7.96 -4.87
N PRO A 34 -1.50 8.70 -5.78
CA PRO A 34 -1.79 10.12 -5.98
C PRO A 34 -3.28 10.35 -6.25
N GLU A 35 -3.82 11.47 -5.73
CA GLU A 35 -5.22 11.83 -5.98
C GLU A 35 -5.47 12.03 -7.48
N PRO A 36 -6.69 11.80 -7.98
CA PRO A 36 -7.04 12.04 -9.38
C PRO A 36 -6.67 13.46 -9.82
N GLY A 37 -5.92 13.58 -10.92
CA GLY A 37 -5.45 14.86 -11.44
C GLY A 37 -4.12 15.35 -10.85
N VAL A 38 -3.55 14.65 -9.89
CA VAL A 38 -2.19 14.91 -9.41
C VAL A 38 -1.21 14.08 -10.23
N GLU A 39 -0.37 14.74 -11.01
CA GLU A 39 0.74 14.10 -11.72
C GLU A 39 1.90 13.90 -10.74
N MET A 40 2.41 12.68 -10.69
CA MET A 40 3.56 12.28 -9.87
C MET A 40 4.31 11.14 -10.56
N THR A 41 5.62 11.25 -10.65
CA THR A 41 6.46 10.17 -11.16
C THR A 41 6.64 9.06 -10.11
N ASN A 42 7.08 7.90 -10.55
CA ASN A 42 7.39 6.80 -9.63
C ASN A 42 8.54 7.16 -8.68
N GLU A 43 9.53 7.89 -9.18
CA GLU A 43 10.69 8.35 -8.43
C GLU A 43 10.29 9.34 -7.33
N GLU A 44 9.44 10.30 -7.67
CA GLU A 44 8.90 11.24 -6.67
C GLU A 44 8.09 10.52 -5.60
N PHE A 45 7.28 9.55 -6.00
CA PHE A 45 6.50 8.75 -5.06
C PHE A 45 7.38 7.91 -4.13
N LEU A 46 8.42 7.27 -4.66
CA LEU A 46 9.38 6.51 -3.86
C LEU A 46 10.22 7.37 -2.93
N ALA A 47 10.37 8.66 -3.22
CA ALA A 47 11.09 9.61 -2.38
C ALA A 47 10.23 10.18 -1.22
N LEU A 48 8.94 9.88 -1.15
CA LEU A 48 8.05 10.38 -0.11
C LEU A 48 8.46 9.86 1.28
N PRO A 49 8.78 10.77 2.23
CA PRO A 49 9.19 10.39 3.58
C PRO A 49 7.98 10.04 4.46
N THR A 50 8.27 9.62 5.69
CA THR A 50 7.28 9.52 6.77
C THR A 50 6.57 10.85 6.92
N ARG A 51 5.24 10.85 6.85
CA ARG A 51 4.45 12.10 6.80
C ARG A 51 3.03 11.93 7.32
N LYS A 52 2.41 13.06 7.64
CA LYS A 52 0.96 13.14 7.85
C LYS A 52 0.27 13.22 6.49
N LEU A 53 -0.80 12.43 6.33
CA LEU A 53 -1.63 12.48 5.13
C LEU A 53 -3.09 12.23 5.45
N LYS A 54 -3.98 12.59 4.50
CA LYS A 54 -5.39 12.27 4.56
C LYS A 54 -5.60 10.87 4.00
N LEU A 55 -6.41 10.05 4.69
CA LEU A 55 -6.77 8.72 4.22
C LEU A 55 -7.65 8.81 2.96
N ALA A 56 -7.37 7.97 1.98
CA ALA A 56 -8.25 7.79 0.84
C ALA A 56 -9.62 7.26 1.30
N ARG A 57 -10.68 7.65 0.58
CA ARG A 57 -12.05 7.25 0.90
C ARG A 57 -12.18 5.72 0.96
N GLU A 58 -11.57 5.02 0.02
CA GLU A 58 -11.58 3.56 -0.09
C GLU A 58 -10.95 2.92 1.15
N THR A 59 -9.83 3.44 1.60
CA THR A 59 -9.11 2.98 2.78
C THR A 59 -9.91 3.26 4.05
N LYS A 60 -10.48 4.46 4.18
CA LYS A 60 -11.35 4.80 5.30
C LYS A 60 -12.55 3.85 5.35
N THR A 61 -13.19 3.61 4.20
CA THR A 61 -14.38 2.74 4.10
C THR A 61 -14.08 1.29 4.48
N ILE A 62 -13.01 0.70 3.93
CA ILE A 62 -12.71 -0.71 4.24
C ILE A 62 -12.30 -0.89 5.70
N ASN A 63 -11.57 0.06 6.28
CA ASN A 63 -11.21 0.01 7.69
C ASN A 63 -12.41 0.19 8.62
N ALA A 64 -13.34 1.09 8.30
CA ALA A 64 -14.59 1.25 9.04
C ALA A 64 -15.40 -0.05 9.03
N PHE A 65 -15.58 -0.65 7.86
CA PHE A 65 -16.30 -1.91 7.70
C PHE A 65 -15.67 -3.05 8.50
N MET A 66 -14.35 -3.18 8.46
CA MET A 66 -13.66 -4.32 9.08
C MET A 66 -13.45 -4.15 10.59
N ASN A 67 -13.28 -2.92 11.08
CA ASN A 67 -12.77 -2.68 12.43
C ASN A 67 -13.74 -1.87 13.32
N CYS A 68 -14.67 -1.11 12.72
CA CYS A 68 -15.54 -0.18 13.46
C CYS A 68 -17.04 -0.45 13.21
N GLY A 69 -17.44 -1.68 12.86
CA GLY A 69 -18.84 -2.02 12.63
C GLY A 69 -19.52 -1.19 11.53
N ALA A 70 -18.76 -0.81 10.50
CA ALA A 70 -19.17 0.05 9.39
C ALA A 70 -19.40 1.53 9.77
N ASP A 71 -18.99 1.96 10.96
CA ASP A 71 -19.02 3.36 11.37
C ASP A 71 -17.84 4.12 10.74
N LEU A 72 -18.14 4.99 9.77
CA LEU A 72 -17.13 5.81 9.10
C LEU A 72 -16.53 6.89 9.99
N ASP A 73 -17.29 7.37 10.96
CA ASP A 73 -16.83 8.41 11.90
C ASP A 73 -15.88 7.82 12.94
N GLY A 74 -15.90 6.51 13.13
CA GLY A 74 -14.94 5.79 13.96
C GLY A 74 -13.51 5.74 13.38
N ILE A 75 -13.32 6.12 12.10
CA ILE A 75 -12.00 6.15 11.46
C ILE A 75 -11.57 7.62 11.25
N PRO A 76 -10.41 8.03 11.78
CA PRO A 76 -9.90 9.40 11.58
C PRO A 76 -9.64 9.70 10.11
N ASP A 77 -9.80 10.98 9.72
CA ASP A 77 -9.53 11.43 8.36
C ASP A 77 -8.03 11.51 8.04
N TRP A 78 -7.20 11.64 9.07
CA TRP A 78 -5.76 11.83 8.94
C TRP A 78 -5.00 10.74 9.67
N CYS A 79 -3.86 10.37 9.10
CA CYS A 79 -2.92 9.45 9.74
C CYS A 79 -1.47 9.95 9.59
N MET A 80 -0.60 9.39 10.43
CA MET A 80 0.84 9.38 10.18
C MET A 80 1.20 8.08 9.52
N THR A 81 2.03 8.12 8.48
CA THR A 81 2.50 6.91 7.79
C THR A 81 4.01 6.90 7.64
N VAL A 82 4.60 5.73 7.78
CA VAL A 82 5.98 5.50 7.32
C VAL A 82 6.00 5.71 5.81
N GLY A 83 6.98 6.47 5.33
CA GLY A 83 7.07 6.85 3.92
C GLY A 83 7.55 5.72 3.01
N MET A 84 7.32 5.89 1.72
CA MET A 84 7.85 4.97 0.70
C MET A 84 9.38 4.96 0.70
N LYS A 85 10.01 6.10 0.98
CA LYS A 85 11.46 6.25 1.08
C LYS A 85 12.06 5.29 2.11
N GLU A 86 11.51 5.27 3.31
CA GLU A 86 11.96 4.39 4.38
C GLU A 86 11.66 2.92 4.05
N ILE A 87 10.43 2.62 3.61
CA ILE A 87 10.00 1.25 3.31
C ILE A 87 10.85 0.65 2.18
N PHE A 88 11.05 1.40 1.09
CA PHE A 88 11.80 0.94 -0.08
C PHE A 88 13.30 0.82 0.19
N SER A 89 13.83 1.55 1.20
CA SER A 89 15.24 1.45 1.62
C SER A 89 15.56 0.20 2.45
N ALA A 90 14.55 -0.54 2.92
CA ALA A 90 14.76 -1.72 3.72
C ALA A 90 15.50 -2.80 2.91
N LYS A 91 16.43 -3.53 3.54
CA LYS A 91 17.16 -4.64 2.88
C LYS A 91 16.20 -5.76 2.42
N LYS A 92 15.09 -5.93 3.15
CA LYS A 92 14.07 -6.94 2.85
C LYS A 92 12.67 -6.35 3.04
N VAL A 93 11.78 -6.58 2.10
CA VAL A 93 10.36 -6.21 2.20
C VAL A 93 9.49 -7.46 2.17
N ARG A 94 8.59 -7.58 3.14
CA ARG A 94 7.68 -8.72 3.29
C ARG A 94 6.26 -8.20 3.39
N LEU A 95 5.45 -8.48 2.36
CA LEU A 95 4.10 -7.95 2.24
C LEU A 95 3.07 -9.05 2.33
N CYS A 96 1.99 -8.81 3.08
CA CYS A 96 0.92 -9.77 3.31
C CYS A 96 -0.37 -9.35 2.60
N MET A 97 -1.02 -10.30 1.94
CA MET A 97 -2.31 -10.13 1.27
C MET A 97 -3.26 -11.26 1.72
N PRO A 98 -3.85 -11.17 2.93
CA PRO A 98 -4.59 -12.28 3.54
C PRO A 98 -6.07 -12.33 3.16
N ARG A 99 -6.58 -11.39 2.38
CA ARG A 99 -8.02 -11.23 2.13
C ARG A 99 -8.40 -11.56 0.70
N ASP A 100 -9.63 -11.99 0.50
CA ASP A 100 -10.21 -12.29 -0.81
C ASP A 100 -10.30 -11.05 -1.72
N TRP A 101 -10.63 -9.90 -1.17
CA TRP A 101 -10.64 -8.63 -1.92
C TRP A 101 -9.24 -8.19 -2.42
N ASN A 102 -8.17 -8.81 -1.94
CA ASN A 102 -6.83 -8.59 -2.49
C ASN A 102 -6.64 -9.20 -3.90
N CYS A 103 -7.51 -10.08 -4.36
CA CYS A 103 -7.30 -10.88 -5.58
C CYS A 103 -7.05 -10.06 -6.84
N ALA A 104 -7.80 -8.98 -7.06
CA ALA A 104 -7.60 -8.10 -8.22
C ALA A 104 -6.32 -7.28 -8.08
N MET A 105 -6.05 -6.79 -6.87
CA MET A 105 -4.87 -5.98 -6.59
C MET A 105 -3.58 -6.81 -6.71
N LEU A 106 -3.58 -8.06 -6.23
CA LEU A 106 -2.43 -8.96 -6.38
C LEU A 106 -2.03 -9.13 -7.85
N ARG A 107 -3.01 -9.26 -8.76
CA ARG A 107 -2.73 -9.35 -10.20
C ARG A 107 -2.13 -8.08 -10.76
N LYS A 108 -2.65 -6.92 -10.37
CA LYS A 108 -2.09 -5.63 -10.79
C LYS A 108 -0.65 -5.46 -10.32
N ILE A 109 -0.35 -5.91 -9.11
CA ILE A 109 0.99 -5.82 -8.52
C ILE A 109 1.97 -6.74 -9.25
N LEU A 110 1.56 -7.98 -9.57
CA LEU A 110 2.46 -8.98 -10.16
C LEU A 110 2.61 -8.87 -11.68
N HIS A 111 1.57 -8.44 -12.38
CA HIS A 111 1.49 -8.50 -13.83
C HIS A 111 1.16 -7.16 -14.50
N GLY A 112 0.82 -6.16 -13.71
CA GLY A 112 0.55 -4.80 -14.21
C GLY A 112 1.82 -3.98 -14.36
N PRO A 113 1.69 -2.76 -14.92
CA PRO A 113 2.79 -1.83 -14.99
C PRO A 113 3.22 -1.36 -13.60
N LYS A 114 4.50 -1.04 -13.46
CA LYS A 114 5.05 -0.38 -12.27
C LYS A 114 4.60 1.08 -12.28
N THR A 115 3.79 1.45 -11.28
CA THR A 115 3.21 2.79 -11.23
C THR A 115 2.87 3.21 -9.81
N CYS A 116 3.07 4.48 -9.49
CA CYS A 116 2.63 5.08 -8.23
C CYS A 116 1.09 5.02 -8.03
N HIS A 117 0.31 4.81 -9.10
CA HIS A 117 -1.13 4.58 -9.01
C HIS A 117 -1.50 3.17 -8.49
N VAL A 118 -0.53 2.28 -8.38
CA VAL A 118 -0.59 1.01 -7.67
C VAL A 118 0.70 0.88 -6.85
N PRO A 119 0.84 1.57 -5.72
CA PRO A 119 2.11 1.77 -5.02
C PRO A 119 2.92 0.49 -4.80
N CYS A 120 2.25 -0.60 -4.44
CA CYS A 120 2.91 -1.89 -4.23
C CYS A 120 3.53 -2.47 -5.51
N SER A 121 3.12 -2.04 -6.71
CA SER A 121 3.71 -2.49 -7.98
C SER A 121 5.17 -2.03 -8.14
N LEU A 122 5.57 -0.95 -7.46
CA LEU A 122 6.93 -0.42 -7.49
C LEU A 122 7.94 -1.38 -6.83
N PHE A 123 7.46 -2.25 -5.94
CA PHE A 123 8.32 -3.26 -5.30
C PHE A 123 8.76 -4.39 -6.26
N GLN A 124 8.28 -4.42 -7.49
CA GLN A 124 8.86 -5.28 -8.54
C GLN A 124 10.35 -4.94 -8.81
N ASP A 125 10.78 -3.72 -8.54
CA ASP A 125 12.17 -3.27 -8.68
C ASP A 125 12.99 -3.38 -7.39
N HIS A 126 12.36 -3.73 -6.27
CA HIS A 126 13.08 -3.88 -5.01
C HIS A 126 13.84 -5.22 -4.99
N PRO A 127 15.12 -5.24 -4.57
CA PRO A 127 16.00 -6.42 -4.69
C PRO A 127 15.55 -7.64 -3.89
N ASP A 128 14.85 -7.47 -2.76
CA ASP A 128 14.41 -8.59 -1.91
C ASP A 128 13.00 -8.31 -1.38
N THR A 129 12.01 -8.37 -2.27
CA THR A 129 10.60 -8.31 -1.89
C THR A 129 9.94 -9.68 -2.01
N MET A 130 9.13 -10.03 -1.02
CA MET A 130 8.30 -11.23 -1.04
C MET A 130 6.87 -10.90 -0.63
N ILE A 131 5.90 -11.42 -1.40
CA ILE A 131 4.47 -11.28 -1.10
C ILE A 131 3.94 -12.62 -0.60
N TYR A 132 3.32 -12.60 0.58
CA TYR A 132 2.62 -13.72 1.19
C TYR A 132 1.12 -13.54 0.93
N ALA A 133 0.57 -14.27 -0.02
CA ALA A 133 -0.84 -14.22 -0.36
C ALA A 133 -1.58 -15.44 0.17
N ALA A 134 -2.71 -15.22 0.84
CA ALA A 134 -3.59 -16.32 1.22
C ALA A 134 -4.24 -16.96 -0.03
N ARG A 135 -4.67 -18.21 0.07
CA ARG A 135 -5.30 -18.93 -1.05
C ARG A 135 -6.50 -18.17 -1.63
N CYS A 136 -7.31 -17.51 -0.81
CA CYS A 136 -8.44 -16.70 -1.27
C CYS A 136 -8.00 -15.50 -2.13
N ALA A 137 -6.84 -14.89 -1.86
CA ALA A 137 -6.29 -13.81 -2.66
C ALA A 137 -5.78 -14.28 -4.04
N LEU A 138 -5.55 -15.59 -4.22
CA LEU A 138 -5.13 -16.18 -5.50
C LEU A 138 -6.33 -16.50 -6.41
N SER A 139 -7.56 -16.51 -5.90
CA SER A 139 -8.74 -16.83 -6.69
C SER A 139 -9.01 -15.77 -7.76
N MET A 140 -9.59 -16.21 -8.89
CA MET A 140 -10.06 -15.31 -9.92
C MET A 140 -11.35 -14.63 -9.46
N PRO A 141 -11.54 -13.32 -9.71
CA PRO A 141 -12.87 -12.72 -9.59
C PRO A 141 -13.84 -13.50 -10.48
N THR A 142 -14.96 -13.94 -9.91
CA THR A 142 -15.96 -14.68 -10.66
C THR A 142 -16.56 -13.81 -11.79
N GLN A 143 -16.83 -14.40 -12.94
CA GLN A 143 -17.43 -13.69 -14.07
C GLN A 143 -18.84 -13.15 -13.76
N GLU A 144 -19.52 -13.74 -12.80
CA GLU A 144 -20.86 -13.30 -12.35
C GLU A 144 -20.91 -11.85 -11.91
N ILE A 145 -19.86 -11.34 -11.32
CA ILE A 145 -19.76 -9.92 -10.93
C ILE A 145 -19.68 -8.99 -12.15
N ARG A 146 -19.28 -9.47 -13.32
CA ARG A 146 -19.18 -8.65 -14.55
C ARG A 146 -20.51 -8.49 -15.28
N ILE A 147 -21.46 -9.37 -15.07
CA ILE A 147 -22.74 -9.39 -15.80
C ILE A 147 -23.77 -8.43 -15.18
N THR A 148 -23.65 -8.14 -13.89
CA THR A 148 -24.58 -7.29 -13.14
C THR A 148 -24.27 -5.79 -13.23
N ASN A 149 -23.16 -5.40 -13.85
CA ASN A 149 -22.73 -4.02 -13.99
C ASN A 149 -23.00 -3.48 -15.42
N LYS A 150 -24.20 -3.71 -15.95
CA LYS A 150 -24.70 -3.02 -17.15
C LYS A 150 -25.59 -1.86 -16.78
#